data_26e310cb172047bb7e7cb5c2c15a1914
#
_entry.id   26e310cb172047bb7e7cb5c2c15a1914
#
_cell.length_a   1.000
_cell.length_b   1.000
_cell.length_c   1.000
_cell.angle_alpha   90.00
_cell.angle_beta   90.00
_cell.angle_gamma   90.00
#
_symmetry.space_group_name_H-M   'P 1'
#
loop_
_entity.id
_entity.type
_entity.pdbx_description
1 polymer ?
#
loop_
_entity_poly.entity_id
_entity_poly.type
_entity_poly.pdbx_seq_one_letter_code
_entity_poly.pdbx_strand_id
1 'polypeptide(L)'
;MKTLITGATGFVGAAVLRELLNNGHNVKALVRTSSDLQNLKGLNIEIVYGDLKDKDSLSRALKGCKYLFHVAADYRLWVPKPKNIYENNVEGTNNLMFEALRLEIEKIVYTSSVAVLGKPKNGDIANETTPVDITQMIGHYKKSKFLAEQKVQSLCKEKKLPVVIVNPAAPVGPRDIKPTPTGKMVLDAASKKIPAYLDTGLNIVHVEDVAAGHIKAFNKGKIGERYILGGENLTFKEILEIIAKLCGNKPPKIKLPKKPLYPLGYIFEIFARIFNLKNPMLTVDMIRMAEKKMFFSSEKAKKELHYKFQTAKKSLKDAIQWYIKNGYCRNVKLV
;
A
#
# COMPACT_ATOMS: atom_id res chain seq x y z
N MET A 1 -22.83 -7.72 10.55
CA MET A 1 -21.66 -8.11 11.39
C MET A 1 -20.84 -6.85 11.66
N LYS A 2 -20.58 -6.50 12.95
CA LYS A 2 -19.88 -5.25 13.29
C LYS A 2 -18.37 -5.43 13.09
N THR A 3 -17.75 -4.56 12.27
CA THR A 3 -16.37 -4.68 11.82
C THR A 3 -15.64 -3.36 12.04
N LEU A 4 -14.49 -3.39 12.71
CA LEU A 4 -13.60 -2.24 12.79
C LEU A 4 -12.66 -2.21 11.57
N ILE A 5 -12.54 -1.05 10.94
CA ILE A 5 -11.49 -0.77 9.96
C ILE A 5 -10.60 0.36 10.43
N THR A 6 -9.29 0.21 10.28
CA THR A 6 -8.32 1.30 10.44
C THR A 6 -7.79 1.73 9.07
N GLY A 7 -7.42 2.99 8.92
CA GLY A 7 -6.90 3.51 7.65
C GLY A 7 -7.94 3.77 6.57
N ALA A 8 -9.23 3.76 6.90
CA ALA A 8 -10.35 3.97 5.98
C ALA A 8 -10.30 5.31 5.21
N THR A 9 -9.62 6.33 5.74
CA THR A 9 -9.43 7.62 5.07
C THR A 9 -8.35 7.60 3.98
N GLY A 10 -7.47 6.58 3.98
CA GLY A 10 -6.41 6.40 3.00
C GLY A 10 -6.89 5.71 1.72
N PHE A 11 -6.01 5.62 0.73
CA PHE A 11 -6.31 5.09 -0.60
C PHE A 11 -6.83 3.64 -0.58
N VAL A 12 -6.02 2.70 -0.10
CA VAL A 12 -6.42 1.27 -0.02
C VAL A 12 -7.55 1.08 0.98
N GLY A 13 -7.46 1.73 2.17
CA GLY A 13 -8.49 1.60 3.20
C GLY A 13 -9.86 2.09 2.77
N ALA A 14 -9.93 3.13 1.94
CA ALA A 14 -11.19 3.63 1.39
C ALA A 14 -11.85 2.65 0.39
N ALA A 15 -11.04 1.89 -0.35
CA ALA A 15 -11.55 0.84 -1.23
C ALA A 15 -12.03 -0.37 -0.40
N VAL A 16 -11.23 -0.81 0.60
CA VAL A 16 -11.61 -1.90 1.52
C VAL A 16 -12.88 -1.56 2.29
N LEU A 17 -13.03 -0.32 2.77
CA LEU A 17 -14.24 0.14 3.44
C LEU A 17 -15.49 -0.04 2.57
N ARG A 18 -15.42 0.40 1.30
CA ARG A 18 -16.55 0.26 0.36
C ARG A 18 -16.89 -1.20 0.09
N GLU A 19 -15.86 -2.01 -0.06
CA GLU A 19 -16.05 -3.44 -0.28
C GLU A 19 -16.65 -4.13 0.95
N LEU A 20 -16.29 -3.72 2.18
CA LEU A 20 -16.95 -4.17 3.40
C LEU A 20 -18.45 -3.81 3.42
N LEU A 21 -18.78 -2.58 3.07
CA LEU A 21 -20.17 -2.12 3.01
C LEU A 21 -20.97 -2.89 1.95
N ASN A 22 -20.39 -3.11 0.77
CA ASN A 22 -21.00 -3.91 -0.32
C ASN A 22 -21.27 -5.36 0.10
N ASN A 23 -20.46 -5.90 1.02
CA ASN A 23 -20.63 -7.24 1.58
C ASN A 23 -21.47 -7.27 2.88
N GLY A 24 -22.21 -6.20 3.18
CA GLY A 24 -23.18 -6.14 4.28
C GLY A 24 -22.58 -6.03 5.68
N HIS A 25 -21.32 -5.58 5.81
CA HIS A 25 -20.71 -5.30 7.10
C HIS A 25 -21.26 -3.98 7.69
N ASN A 26 -21.58 -3.99 8.98
CA ASN A 26 -21.76 -2.74 9.74
C ASN A 26 -20.38 -2.24 10.16
N VAL A 27 -19.93 -1.16 9.55
CA VAL A 27 -18.53 -0.72 9.67
C VAL A 27 -18.36 0.42 10.65
N LYS A 28 -17.41 0.23 11.57
CA LYS A 28 -16.84 1.25 12.44
C LYS A 28 -15.45 1.61 11.92
N ALA A 29 -15.17 2.88 11.66
CA ALA A 29 -13.89 3.36 11.19
C ALA A 29 -13.11 4.07 12.28
N LEU A 30 -11.92 3.60 12.63
CA LEU A 30 -10.99 4.31 13.50
C LEU A 30 -10.28 5.40 12.68
N VAL A 31 -10.45 6.65 13.11
CA VAL A 31 -9.98 7.85 12.40
C VAL A 31 -9.28 8.79 13.37
N ARG A 32 -8.15 9.37 12.96
CA ARG A 32 -7.51 10.42 13.75
C ARG A 32 -8.24 11.76 13.58
N THR A 33 -8.26 12.59 14.59
CA THR A 33 -8.89 13.93 14.53
C THR A 33 -8.34 14.81 13.40
N SER A 34 -7.05 14.63 13.05
CA SER A 34 -6.38 15.35 11.97
C SER A 34 -6.58 14.74 10.57
N SER A 35 -7.36 13.65 10.45
CA SER A 35 -7.55 12.98 9.16
C SER A 35 -8.51 13.73 8.24
N ASP A 36 -8.18 13.72 6.94
CA ASP A 36 -9.07 14.16 5.90
C ASP A 36 -10.17 13.11 5.68
N LEU A 37 -11.42 13.50 5.85
CA LEU A 37 -12.58 12.60 5.76
C LEU A 37 -13.21 12.53 4.36
N GLN A 38 -12.58 13.15 3.34
CA GLN A 38 -13.14 13.20 1.98
C GLN A 38 -13.52 11.82 1.43
N ASN A 39 -12.70 10.80 1.68
CA ASN A 39 -12.97 9.44 1.25
C ASN A 39 -14.14 8.76 2.00
N LEU A 40 -14.61 9.31 3.10
CA LEU A 40 -15.70 8.77 3.92
C LEU A 40 -17.04 9.46 3.66
N LYS A 41 -17.06 10.57 2.94
CA LYS A 41 -18.28 11.34 2.70
C LYS A 41 -19.37 10.49 2.03
N GLY A 42 -20.59 10.59 2.56
CA GLY A 42 -21.78 9.90 2.03
C GLY A 42 -21.83 8.39 2.31
N LEU A 43 -20.90 7.84 3.11
CA LEU A 43 -20.94 6.44 3.51
C LEU A 43 -21.66 6.28 4.85
N ASN A 44 -22.51 5.25 4.95
CA ASN A 44 -23.19 4.90 6.19
C ASN A 44 -22.28 4.07 7.10
N ILE A 45 -21.49 4.75 7.94
CA ILE A 45 -20.50 4.16 8.85
C ILE A 45 -20.49 4.86 10.20
N GLU A 46 -20.07 4.14 11.23
CA GLU A 46 -19.75 4.73 12.54
C GLU A 46 -18.28 5.23 12.52
N ILE A 47 -18.04 6.50 12.84
CA ILE A 47 -16.70 7.04 12.98
C ILE A 47 -16.34 7.09 14.47
N VAL A 48 -15.17 6.52 14.82
CA VAL A 48 -14.58 6.59 16.16
C VAL A 48 -13.23 7.26 16.06
N TYR A 49 -13.04 8.31 16.85
CA TYR A 49 -11.77 9.02 16.92
C TYR A 49 -10.80 8.33 17.88
N GLY A 50 -9.55 8.16 17.41
CA GLY A 50 -8.48 7.55 18.19
C GLY A 50 -7.17 7.44 17.40
N ASP A 51 -6.14 6.92 18.06
CA ASP A 51 -4.81 6.74 17.50
C ASP A 51 -4.27 5.33 17.84
N LEU A 52 -3.50 4.73 16.94
CA LEU A 52 -2.88 3.42 17.16
C LEU A 52 -1.91 3.39 18.35
N LYS A 53 -1.44 4.56 18.78
CA LYS A 53 -0.57 4.72 19.95
C LYS A 53 -1.33 4.85 21.27
N ASP A 54 -2.62 5.11 21.22
CA ASP A 54 -3.50 5.25 22.39
C ASP A 54 -4.35 3.98 22.57
N LYS A 55 -3.93 3.13 23.52
CA LYS A 55 -4.57 1.84 23.81
C LYS A 55 -6.02 1.99 24.27
N ASP A 56 -6.34 3.04 25.01
CA ASP A 56 -7.71 3.28 25.48
C ASP A 56 -8.64 3.62 24.30
N SER A 57 -8.14 4.39 23.32
CA SER A 57 -8.91 4.66 22.11
C SER A 57 -9.11 3.40 21.27
N LEU A 58 -8.11 2.50 21.23
CA LEU A 58 -8.21 1.21 20.53
C LEU A 58 -9.25 0.31 21.19
N SER A 59 -9.24 0.24 22.53
CA SER A 59 -10.21 -0.51 23.29
C SER A 59 -11.64 -0.02 23.03
N ARG A 60 -11.88 1.29 23.08
CA ARG A 60 -13.18 1.90 22.74
C ARG A 60 -13.60 1.59 21.30
N ALA A 61 -12.66 1.66 20.35
CA ALA A 61 -12.95 1.39 18.93
C ALA A 61 -13.32 -0.06 18.68
N LEU A 62 -12.62 -1.01 19.28
CA LEU A 62 -12.86 -2.46 19.11
C LEU A 62 -14.11 -2.94 19.85
N LYS A 63 -14.55 -2.23 20.90
CA LYS A 63 -15.71 -2.65 21.72
C LYS A 63 -16.94 -2.91 20.85
N GLY A 64 -17.50 -4.13 20.98
CA GLY A 64 -18.65 -4.62 20.23
C GLY A 64 -18.40 -4.97 18.77
N CYS A 65 -17.14 -4.94 18.30
CA CYS A 65 -16.76 -5.44 16.99
C CYS A 65 -16.39 -6.94 17.09
N LYS A 66 -16.73 -7.70 16.05
CA LYS A 66 -16.33 -9.11 15.90
C LYS A 66 -15.11 -9.26 15.00
N TYR A 67 -14.92 -8.34 14.06
CA TYR A 67 -13.88 -8.43 13.03
C TYR A 67 -13.06 -7.15 12.95
N LEU A 68 -11.80 -7.30 12.52
CA LEU A 68 -10.87 -6.19 12.34
C LEU A 68 -10.21 -6.25 10.96
N PHE A 69 -10.27 -5.12 10.23
CA PHE A 69 -9.44 -4.89 9.05
C PHE A 69 -8.42 -3.79 9.37
N HIS A 70 -7.16 -4.20 9.56
CA HIS A 70 -6.09 -3.26 9.86
C HIS A 70 -5.36 -2.84 8.58
N VAL A 71 -5.78 -1.71 8.00
CA VAL A 71 -5.23 -1.17 6.74
C VAL A 71 -4.34 0.05 6.97
N ALA A 72 -4.40 0.67 8.14
CA ALA A 72 -3.61 1.84 8.47
C ALA A 72 -2.11 1.55 8.41
N ALA A 73 -1.37 2.40 7.72
CA ALA A 73 0.09 2.42 7.72
C ALA A 73 0.62 3.82 7.37
N ASP A 74 1.79 4.15 7.88
CA ASP A 74 2.59 5.26 7.38
C ASP A 74 3.48 4.73 6.23
N TYR A 75 3.18 5.18 5.00
CA TYR A 75 3.83 4.69 3.77
C TYR A 75 4.83 5.69 3.16
N ARG A 76 5.25 6.71 3.92
CA ARG A 76 6.21 7.70 3.44
C ARG A 76 7.56 7.03 3.14
N LEU A 77 8.10 7.27 1.93
CA LEU A 77 9.40 6.73 1.52
C LEU A 77 10.56 7.60 2.04
N TRP A 78 10.34 8.92 2.17
CA TRP A 78 11.30 9.85 2.75
C TRP A 78 10.90 10.20 4.18
N VAL A 79 11.73 9.79 5.15
CA VAL A 79 11.46 9.97 6.58
C VAL A 79 12.76 10.37 7.28
N PRO A 80 13.10 11.68 7.31
CA PRO A 80 14.35 12.15 7.94
C PRO A 80 14.40 11.94 9.46
N LYS A 81 13.24 11.87 10.12
CA LYS A 81 13.08 11.54 11.55
C LYS A 81 12.25 10.25 11.67
N PRO A 82 12.90 9.07 11.70
CA PRO A 82 12.20 7.80 11.52
C PRO A 82 11.40 7.31 12.73
N LYS A 83 11.57 7.90 13.91
CA LYS A 83 10.89 7.46 15.14
C LYS A 83 9.37 7.26 14.92
N ASN A 84 8.70 8.26 14.36
CA ASN A 84 7.25 8.23 14.16
C ASN A 84 6.76 7.11 13.23
N ILE A 85 7.52 6.73 12.19
CA ILE A 85 7.09 5.65 11.28
C ILE A 85 7.15 4.29 11.98
N TYR A 86 8.13 4.08 12.87
CA TYR A 86 8.20 2.85 13.68
C TYR A 86 7.11 2.84 14.76
N GLU A 87 6.88 3.95 15.46
CA GLU A 87 5.78 4.06 16.42
C GLU A 87 4.41 3.76 15.76
N ASN A 88 4.15 4.33 14.57
CA ASN A 88 2.89 4.10 13.88
C ASN A 88 2.76 2.67 13.34
N ASN A 89 3.79 2.18 12.61
CA ASN A 89 3.68 0.93 11.88
C ASN A 89 3.98 -0.30 12.75
N VAL A 90 4.92 -0.22 13.70
CA VAL A 90 5.31 -1.36 14.53
C VAL A 90 4.55 -1.35 15.85
N GLU A 91 4.71 -0.28 16.65
CA GLU A 91 4.10 -0.22 17.98
C GLU A 91 2.58 -0.09 17.88
N GLY A 92 2.08 0.78 16.98
CA GLY A 92 0.65 0.96 16.76
C GLY A 92 -0.04 -0.33 16.28
N THR A 93 0.58 -1.07 15.35
CA THR A 93 0.08 -2.39 14.93
C THR A 93 0.08 -3.36 16.10
N ASN A 94 1.18 -3.42 16.87
CA ASN A 94 1.30 -4.30 18.01
C ASN A 94 0.23 -4.01 19.08
N ASN A 95 0.01 -2.73 19.43
CA ASN A 95 -1.03 -2.32 20.37
C ASN A 95 -2.42 -2.77 19.91
N LEU A 96 -2.75 -2.53 18.64
CA LEU A 96 -4.04 -2.92 18.08
C LEU A 96 -4.25 -4.44 18.11
N MET A 97 -3.22 -5.23 17.79
CA MET A 97 -3.30 -6.70 17.82
C MET A 97 -3.45 -7.25 19.25
N PHE A 98 -2.78 -6.66 20.22
CA PHE A 98 -2.97 -7.02 21.62
C PHE A 98 -4.37 -6.69 22.14
N GLU A 99 -4.91 -5.50 21.80
CA GLU A 99 -6.29 -5.14 22.16
C GLU A 99 -7.30 -6.05 21.46
N ALA A 100 -7.04 -6.43 20.20
CA ALA A 100 -7.88 -7.38 19.48
C ALA A 100 -7.90 -8.77 20.13
N LEU A 101 -6.75 -9.26 20.63
CA LEU A 101 -6.69 -10.49 21.41
C LEU A 101 -7.46 -10.37 22.73
N ARG A 102 -7.25 -9.27 23.48
CA ARG A 102 -7.90 -9.02 24.78
C ARG A 102 -9.44 -8.96 24.67
N LEU A 103 -9.92 -8.45 23.53
CA LEU A 103 -11.36 -8.31 23.27
C LEU A 103 -11.92 -9.44 22.39
N GLU A 104 -11.19 -10.52 22.23
CA GLU A 104 -11.61 -11.75 21.57
C GLU A 104 -12.15 -11.52 20.16
N ILE A 105 -11.45 -10.71 19.36
CA ILE A 105 -11.81 -10.50 17.96
C ILE A 105 -11.71 -11.82 17.20
N GLU A 106 -12.82 -12.23 16.57
CA GLU A 106 -12.98 -13.56 15.95
C GLU A 106 -12.12 -13.73 14.68
N LYS A 107 -11.90 -12.67 13.90
CA LYS A 107 -11.04 -12.71 12.70
C LYS A 107 -10.46 -11.35 12.36
N ILE A 108 -9.21 -11.34 11.93
CA ILE A 108 -8.43 -10.15 11.57
C ILE A 108 -7.90 -10.30 10.16
N VAL A 109 -8.00 -9.25 9.34
CA VAL A 109 -7.24 -9.11 8.10
C VAL A 109 -6.23 -7.98 8.29
N TYR A 110 -4.95 -8.34 8.27
CA TYR A 110 -3.85 -7.39 8.40
C TYR A 110 -3.26 -7.05 7.02
N THR A 111 -3.25 -5.79 6.69
CA THR A 111 -2.65 -5.28 5.45
C THR A 111 -1.17 -5.01 5.66
N SER A 112 -0.35 -5.91 5.17
CA SER A 112 1.09 -5.71 5.05
C SER A 112 1.46 -5.09 3.69
N SER A 113 2.47 -5.57 3.02
CA SER A 113 2.89 -5.11 1.68
C SER A 113 3.83 -6.13 1.03
N VAL A 114 3.86 -6.24 -0.28
CA VAL A 114 4.95 -6.96 -0.98
C VAL A 114 6.33 -6.37 -0.71
N ALA A 115 6.39 -5.15 -0.20
CA ALA A 115 7.64 -4.48 0.17
C ALA A 115 8.45 -5.21 1.25
N VAL A 116 7.79 -6.09 2.03
CA VAL A 116 8.41 -6.90 3.10
C VAL A 116 8.83 -8.30 2.64
N LEU A 117 8.52 -8.67 1.40
CA LEU A 117 8.87 -9.97 0.85
C LEU A 117 10.27 -9.96 0.26
N GLY A 118 10.90 -11.13 0.26
CA GLY A 118 12.20 -11.34 -0.36
C GLY A 118 12.15 -11.19 -1.89
N LYS A 119 13.34 -11.17 -2.48
CA LYS A 119 13.51 -11.19 -3.93
C LYS A 119 14.43 -12.32 -4.29
N PRO A 120 14.09 -13.14 -5.29
CA PRO A 120 14.96 -14.18 -5.78
C PRO A 120 16.28 -13.57 -6.30
N LYS A 121 17.38 -14.31 -6.13
CA LYS A 121 18.72 -13.87 -6.58
C LYS A 121 18.79 -13.70 -8.11
N ASN A 122 18.07 -14.52 -8.84
CA ASN A 122 18.11 -14.60 -10.32
C ASN A 122 17.16 -13.60 -11.01
N GLY A 123 16.53 -12.68 -10.29
CA GLY A 123 15.57 -11.73 -10.87
C GLY A 123 14.19 -12.33 -11.18
N ASP A 124 13.92 -13.55 -10.73
CA ASP A 124 12.65 -14.24 -10.87
C ASP A 124 11.50 -13.55 -10.12
N ILE A 125 10.29 -14.03 -10.32
CA ILE A 125 9.09 -13.54 -9.67
C ILE A 125 9.07 -14.06 -8.22
N ALA A 126 9.00 -13.14 -7.24
CA ALA A 126 8.90 -13.48 -5.82
C ALA A 126 7.48 -13.95 -5.42
N ASN A 127 7.40 -14.77 -4.38
CA ASN A 127 6.15 -15.21 -3.79
C ASN A 127 6.20 -15.15 -2.24
N GLU A 128 5.17 -15.66 -1.59
CA GLU A 128 5.02 -15.62 -0.13
C GLU A 128 6.11 -16.42 0.63
N THR A 129 6.74 -17.40 -0.02
CA THR A 129 7.77 -18.25 0.58
C THR A 129 9.21 -17.81 0.28
N THR A 130 9.38 -16.76 -0.56
CA THR A 130 10.71 -16.25 -0.90
C THR A 130 11.45 -15.77 0.35
N PRO A 131 12.65 -16.33 0.66
CA PRO A 131 13.38 -15.98 1.86
C PRO A 131 13.74 -14.49 1.93
N VAL A 132 13.65 -13.94 3.13
CA VAL A 132 13.88 -12.52 3.38
C VAL A 132 14.39 -12.26 4.79
N ASP A 133 15.26 -11.30 4.92
CA ASP A 133 15.70 -10.74 6.19
C ASP A 133 15.67 -9.20 6.19
N ILE A 134 15.86 -8.59 7.36
CA ILE A 134 15.76 -7.15 7.55
C ILE A 134 16.83 -6.35 6.78
N THR A 135 17.99 -6.96 6.47
CA THR A 135 19.08 -6.28 5.75
C THR A 135 18.70 -5.98 4.30
N GLN A 136 17.75 -6.73 3.76
CA GLN A 136 17.20 -6.51 2.40
C GLN A 136 16.19 -5.37 2.33
N MET A 137 15.74 -4.85 3.47
CA MET A 137 14.75 -3.79 3.55
C MET A 137 15.39 -2.41 3.31
N ILE A 138 15.08 -1.81 2.16
CA ILE A 138 15.56 -0.48 1.78
C ILE A 138 14.61 0.59 2.34
N GLY A 139 15.14 1.52 3.13
CA GLY A 139 14.39 2.63 3.71
C GLY A 139 13.54 2.26 4.93
N HIS A 140 13.11 3.27 5.66
CA HIS A 140 12.42 3.10 6.95
C HIS A 140 11.01 2.52 6.78
N TYR A 141 10.32 2.83 5.68
CA TYR A 141 9.01 2.26 5.40
C TYR A 141 9.05 0.73 5.32
N LYS A 142 9.93 0.17 4.47
CA LYS A 142 10.03 -1.29 4.31
C LYS A 142 10.45 -1.96 5.61
N LYS A 143 11.45 -1.40 6.31
CA LYS A 143 11.89 -1.90 7.62
C LYS A 143 10.75 -1.92 8.64
N SER A 144 10.00 -0.83 8.77
CA SER A 144 8.90 -0.75 9.74
C SER A 144 7.78 -1.74 9.42
N LYS A 145 7.41 -1.89 8.13
CA LYS A 145 6.39 -2.88 7.72
C LYS A 145 6.86 -4.33 7.92
N PHE A 146 8.14 -4.61 7.65
CA PHE A 146 8.73 -5.92 7.90
C PHE A 146 8.68 -6.29 9.39
N LEU A 147 9.13 -5.41 10.26
CA LEU A 147 9.08 -5.62 11.71
C LEU A 147 7.65 -5.77 12.24
N ALA A 148 6.72 -4.97 11.72
CA ALA A 148 5.30 -5.09 12.08
C ALA A 148 4.72 -6.45 11.67
N GLU A 149 5.00 -6.92 10.45
CA GLU A 149 4.52 -8.23 9.99
C GLU A 149 5.13 -9.37 10.82
N GLN A 150 6.42 -9.30 11.15
CA GLN A 150 7.05 -10.29 12.03
C GLN A 150 6.38 -10.35 13.41
N LYS A 151 6.06 -9.19 14.01
CA LYS A 151 5.32 -9.16 15.28
C LYS A 151 3.93 -9.77 15.17
N VAL A 152 3.20 -9.49 14.10
CA VAL A 152 1.88 -10.08 13.83
C VAL A 152 1.99 -11.61 13.68
N GLN A 153 2.99 -12.09 12.93
CA GLN A 153 3.24 -13.53 12.78
C GLN A 153 3.62 -14.21 14.11
N SER A 154 4.45 -13.56 14.94
CA SER A 154 4.80 -14.06 16.28
C SER A 154 3.55 -14.17 17.16
N LEU A 155 2.70 -13.13 17.22
CA LEU A 155 1.44 -13.17 17.96
C LEU A 155 0.48 -14.28 17.46
N CYS A 156 0.45 -14.52 16.14
CA CYS A 156 -0.34 -15.60 15.59
C CYS A 156 0.17 -16.97 16.07
N LYS A 157 1.49 -17.20 16.06
CA LYS A 157 2.09 -18.47 16.49
C LYS A 157 1.99 -18.70 17.99
N GLU A 158 2.34 -17.69 18.79
CA GLU A 158 2.50 -17.79 20.24
C GLU A 158 1.19 -17.59 21.00
N LYS A 159 0.34 -16.68 20.54
CA LYS A 159 -0.89 -16.27 21.24
C LYS A 159 -2.17 -16.61 20.47
N LYS A 160 -2.07 -17.35 19.35
CA LYS A 160 -3.22 -17.77 18.53
C LYS A 160 -4.04 -16.58 18.00
N LEU A 161 -3.40 -15.44 17.70
CA LEU A 161 -4.07 -14.30 17.08
C LEU A 161 -4.76 -14.75 15.77
N PRO A 162 -6.09 -14.56 15.60
CA PRO A 162 -6.84 -15.07 14.45
C PRO A 162 -6.66 -14.16 13.20
N VAL A 163 -5.42 -14.06 12.72
CA VAL A 163 -5.04 -13.12 11.66
C VAL A 163 -4.75 -13.81 10.33
N VAL A 164 -5.28 -13.24 9.24
CA VAL A 164 -4.87 -13.50 7.86
C VAL A 164 -4.11 -12.27 7.37
N ILE A 165 -2.96 -12.47 6.73
CA ILE A 165 -2.10 -11.38 6.27
C ILE A 165 -2.27 -11.21 4.76
N VAL A 166 -2.45 -10.00 4.29
CA VAL A 166 -2.45 -9.68 2.87
C VAL A 166 -1.31 -8.74 2.52
N ASN A 167 -0.64 -9.00 1.40
CA ASN A 167 0.50 -8.24 0.91
C ASN A 167 0.12 -7.60 -0.45
N PRO A 168 -0.53 -6.42 -0.45
CA PRO A 168 -0.78 -5.69 -1.70
C PRO A 168 0.50 -5.35 -2.43
N ALA A 169 0.48 -5.41 -3.76
CA ALA A 169 1.56 -4.96 -4.63
C ALA A 169 1.54 -3.43 -4.80
N ALA A 170 1.68 -2.92 -6.02
CA ALA A 170 1.62 -1.48 -6.29
C ALA A 170 0.20 -1.08 -6.74
N PRO A 171 -0.71 -0.70 -5.80
CA PRO A 171 -2.06 -0.37 -6.16
C PRO A 171 -2.14 0.97 -6.89
N VAL A 172 -2.99 1.02 -7.91
CA VAL A 172 -3.39 2.22 -8.64
C VAL A 172 -4.90 2.21 -8.85
N GLY A 173 -5.53 3.36 -8.97
CA GLY A 173 -6.98 3.44 -9.17
C GLY A 173 -7.60 4.73 -8.64
N PRO A 174 -8.94 4.80 -8.56
CA PRO A 174 -9.67 5.97 -8.09
C PRO A 174 -9.52 6.19 -6.57
N ARG A 175 -9.76 7.45 -6.13
CA ARG A 175 -9.78 7.88 -4.71
C ARG A 175 -8.40 7.99 -4.04
N ASP A 176 -7.32 8.07 -4.80
CA ASP A 176 -5.99 8.41 -4.27
C ASP A 176 -5.86 9.94 -4.05
N ILE A 177 -6.63 10.46 -3.07
CA ILE A 177 -6.77 11.91 -2.80
C ILE A 177 -5.47 12.59 -2.35
N LYS A 178 -4.56 11.83 -1.75
CA LYS A 178 -3.19 12.28 -1.46
C LYS A 178 -2.25 11.35 -2.22
N PRO A 179 -1.95 11.68 -3.49
CA PRO A 179 -1.31 10.74 -4.39
C PRO A 179 -0.19 9.94 -3.71
N THR A 180 -0.40 8.63 -3.64
CA THR A 180 0.62 7.69 -3.15
C THR A 180 1.85 7.74 -4.06
N PRO A 181 3.01 7.20 -3.68
CA PRO A 181 4.18 7.18 -4.58
C PRO A 181 3.87 6.60 -5.96
N THR A 182 3.04 5.54 -6.03
CA THR A 182 2.62 4.94 -7.30
C THR A 182 1.62 5.84 -8.02
N GLY A 183 0.64 6.41 -7.30
CA GLY A 183 -0.33 7.34 -7.88
C GLY A 183 0.33 8.63 -8.40
N LYS A 184 1.33 9.15 -7.67
CA LYS A 184 2.13 10.29 -8.14
C LYS A 184 2.90 9.97 -9.41
N MET A 185 3.50 8.78 -9.51
CA MET A 185 4.16 8.32 -10.73
C MET A 185 3.19 8.30 -11.92
N VAL A 186 1.96 7.78 -11.74
CA VAL A 186 0.92 7.78 -12.79
C VAL A 186 0.55 9.21 -13.19
N LEU A 187 0.35 10.09 -12.21
CA LEU A 187 0.00 11.49 -12.44
C LEU A 187 1.10 12.27 -13.18
N ASP A 188 2.36 12.08 -12.75
CA ASP A 188 3.51 12.73 -13.37
C ASP A 188 3.75 12.21 -14.79
N ALA A 189 3.58 10.90 -15.05
CA ALA A 189 3.68 10.32 -16.38
C ALA A 189 2.58 10.83 -17.32
N ALA A 190 1.32 10.84 -16.87
CA ALA A 190 0.19 11.38 -17.65
C ALA A 190 0.38 12.87 -17.97
N SER A 191 0.97 13.63 -17.05
CA SER A 191 1.26 15.06 -17.19
C SER A 191 2.58 15.37 -17.95
N LYS A 192 3.23 14.38 -18.56
CA LYS A 192 4.52 14.51 -19.30
C LYS A 192 5.70 15.02 -18.45
N LYS A 193 5.65 14.81 -17.13
CA LYS A 193 6.72 15.25 -16.21
C LYS A 193 7.85 14.25 -16.05
N ILE A 194 7.76 13.07 -16.69
CA ILE A 194 8.79 12.03 -16.67
C ILE A 194 9.51 11.99 -18.02
N PRO A 195 10.67 12.66 -18.18
CA PRO A 195 11.37 12.74 -19.47
C PRO A 195 12.22 11.52 -19.80
N ALA A 196 12.55 10.72 -18.78
CA ALA A 196 13.43 9.55 -18.87
C ALA A 196 13.05 8.50 -17.83
N TYR A 197 13.54 7.27 -17.96
CA TYR A 197 13.19 6.15 -17.08
C TYR A 197 14.39 5.35 -16.61
N LEU A 198 14.23 4.66 -15.48
CA LEU A 198 15.17 3.70 -14.94
C LEU A 198 14.74 2.28 -15.32
N ASP A 199 15.74 1.38 -15.48
CA ASP A 199 15.48 -0.05 -15.68
C ASP A 199 15.04 -0.70 -14.36
N THR A 200 13.74 -0.62 -14.11
CA THR A 200 13.06 -1.21 -12.96
C THR A 200 11.68 -1.72 -13.38
N GLY A 201 10.89 -2.23 -12.45
CA GLY A 201 9.55 -2.70 -12.74
C GLY A 201 8.72 -2.84 -11.48
N LEU A 202 7.41 -2.84 -11.64
CA LEU A 202 6.42 -2.95 -10.58
C LEU A 202 5.37 -3.99 -10.93
N ASN A 203 4.77 -4.57 -9.91
CA ASN A 203 3.55 -5.33 -10.07
C ASN A 203 2.37 -4.37 -9.87
N ILE A 204 1.69 -4.01 -10.95
CA ILE A 204 0.57 -3.05 -10.94
C ILE A 204 -0.74 -3.80 -10.71
N VAL A 205 -1.52 -3.32 -9.75
CA VAL A 205 -2.82 -3.90 -9.39
C VAL A 205 -3.88 -2.82 -9.21
N HIS A 206 -5.13 -3.11 -9.57
CA HIS A 206 -6.24 -2.19 -9.31
C HIS A 206 -6.59 -2.15 -7.82
N VAL A 207 -6.83 -0.96 -7.27
CA VAL A 207 -7.14 -0.80 -5.84
C VAL A 207 -8.41 -1.54 -5.42
N GLU A 208 -9.40 -1.64 -6.31
CA GLU A 208 -10.63 -2.41 -6.04
C GLU A 208 -10.36 -3.92 -6.00
N ASP A 209 -9.44 -4.43 -6.83
CA ASP A 209 -9.06 -5.85 -6.77
C ASP A 209 -8.34 -6.15 -5.45
N VAL A 210 -7.50 -5.22 -4.98
CA VAL A 210 -6.91 -5.31 -3.65
C VAL A 210 -7.99 -5.36 -2.57
N ALA A 211 -9.00 -4.49 -2.65
CA ALA A 211 -10.12 -4.48 -1.70
C ALA A 211 -10.92 -5.78 -1.73
N ALA A 212 -11.28 -6.26 -2.91
CA ALA A 212 -11.96 -7.55 -3.08
C ALA A 212 -11.09 -8.71 -2.55
N GLY A 213 -9.76 -8.62 -2.73
CA GLY A 213 -8.79 -9.56 -2.16
C GLY A 213 -8.81 -9.61 -0.64
N HIS A 214 -9.02 -8.48 0.04
CA HIS A 214 -9.19 -8.43 1.50
C HIS A 214 -10.43 -9.19 1.96
N ILE A 215 -11.56 -9.02 1.28
CA ILE A 215 -12.79 -9.76 1.60
C ILE A 215 -12.63 -11.26 1.32
N LYS A 216 -11.97 -11.62 0.23
CA LYS A 216 -11.66 -13.02 -0.05
C LYS A 216 -10.73 -13.64 0.98
N ALA A 217 -9.72 -12.90 1.45
CA ALA A 217 -8.84 -13.32 2.54
C ALA A 217 -9.61 -13.46 3.86
N PHE A 218 -10.53 -12.55 4.15
CA PHE A 218 -11.42 -12.66 5.29
C PHE A 218 -12.27 -13.93 5.21
N ASN A 219 -12.89 -14.23 4.07
CA ASN A 219 -13.81 -15.37 3.94
C ASN A 219 -13.10 -16.72 3.86
N LYS A 220 -11.99 -16.81 3.10
CA LYS A 220 -11.32 -18.07 2.73
C LYS A 220 -9.89 -18.21 3.22
N GLY A 221 -9.26 -17.11 3.64
CA GLY A 221 -7.87 -17.11 4.07
C GLY A 221 -7.66 -17.96 5.33
N LYS A 222 -6.57 -18.73 5.34
CA LYS A 222 -6.13 -19.53 6.48
C LYS A 222 -5.43 -18.64 7.50
N ILE A 223 -5.74 -18.83 8.76
CA ILE A 223 -5.11 -18.11 9.88
C ILE A 223 -3.58 -18.33 9.85
N GLY A 224 -2.83 -17.25 10.00
CA GLY A 224 -1.37 -17.24 9.97
C GLY A 224 -0.75 -17.17 8.58
N GLU A 225 -1.53 -17.38 7.52
CA GLU A 225 -1.05 -17.38 6.15
C GLU A 225 -0.97 -15.96 5.55
N ARG A 226 -0.04 -15.81 4.59
CA ARG A 226 0.15 -14.60 3.78
C ARG A 226 -0.38 -14.81 2.37
N TYR A 227 -0.95 -13.75 1.79
CA TYR A 227 -1.47 -13.76 0.42
C TYR A 227 -1.08 -12.50 -0.32
N ILE A 228 -0.37 -12.64 -1.42
CA ILE A 228 -0.02 -11.51 -2.30
C ILE A 228 -1.26 -11.11 -3.10
N LEU A 229 -1.67 -9.86 -2.93
CA LEU A 229 -2.72 -9.24 -3.73
C LEU A 229 -2.08 -8.36 -4.81
N GLY A 230 -1.59 -9.00 -5.87
CA GLY A 230 -0.92 -8.37 -6.99
C GLY A 230 -1.73 -8.47 -8.28
N GLY A 231 -1.22 -7.85 -9.34
CA GLY A 231 -1.75 -7.85 -10.69
C GLY A 231 -0.68 -8.24 -11.72
N GLU A 232 -0.44 -7.36 -12.71
CA GLU A 232 0.51 -7.60 -13.78
C GLU A 232 1.91 -7.07 -13.42
N ASN A 233 2.93 -7.90 -13.70
CA ASN A 233 4.35 -7.52 -13.59
C ASN A 233 4.75 -6.77 -14.87
N LEU A 234 5.06 -5.48 -14.73
CA LEU A 234 5.43 -4.61 -15.85
C LEU A 234 6.76 -3.90 -15.57
N THR A 235 7.61 -3.80 -16.59
CA THR A 235 8.75 -2.89 -16.53
C THR A 235 8.27 -1.44 -16.44
N PHE A 236 9.11 -0.57 -15.89
CA PHE A 236 8.74 0.84 -15.79
C PHE A 236 8.54 1.47 -17.19
N LYS A 237 9.30 1.00 -18.20
CA LYS A 237 9.12 1.38 -19.59
C LYS A 237 7.70 1.04 -20.08
N GLU A 238 7.26 -0.20 -19.91
CA GLU A 238 5.91 -0.64 -20.32
C GLU A 238 4.80 0.15 -19.63
N ILE A 239 4.96 0.44 -18.33
CA ILE A 239 4.01 1.28 -17.59
C ILE A 239 3.90 2.67 -18.24
N LEU A 240 5.03 3.30 -18.56
CA LEU A 240 5.06 4.63 -19.19
C LEU A 240 4.51 4.60 -20.62
N GLU A 241 4.73 3.53 -21.38
CA GLU A 241 4.17 3.33 -22.71
C GLU A 241 2.65 3.18 -22.67
N ILE A 242 2.10 2.42 -21.71
CA ILE A 242 0.65 2.29 -21.50
C ILE A 242 0.04 3.64 -21.15
N ILE A 243 0.62 4.38 -20.20
CA ILE A 243 0.11 5.72 -19.80
C ILE A 243 0.17 6.69 -20.97
N ALA A 244 1.29 6.71 -21.71
CA ALA A 244 1.45 7.57 -22.87
C ALA A 244 0.38 7.29 -23.95
N LYS A 245 0.13 6.00 -24.25
CA LYS A 245 -0.92 5.58 -25.19
C LYS A 245 -2.31 6.00 -24.73
N LEU A 246 -2.62 5.85 -23.43
CA LEU A 246 -3.91 6.25 -22.86
C LEU A 246 -4.15 7.76 -22.93
N CYS A 247 -3.09 8.56 -22.90
CA CYS A 247 -3.16 10.02 -22.91
C CYS A 247 -2.86 10.66 -24.28
N GLY A 248 -2.66 9.86 -25.34
CA GLY A 248 -2.26 10.37 -26.66
C GLY A 248 -0.88 11.03 -26.68
N ASN A 249 0.02 10.60 -25.77
CA ASN A 249 1.36 11.15 -25.61
C ASN A 249 2.43 10.22 -26.22
N LYS A 250 3.63 10.79 -26.45
CA LYS A 250 4.82 9.98 -26.75
C LYS A 250 5.48 9.53 -25.45
N PRO A 251 5.82 8.23 -25.29
CA PRO A 251 6.52 7.75 -24.10
C PRO A 251 7.97 8.26 -24.06
N PRO A 252 8.59 8.36 -22.87
CA PRO A 252 10.00 8.70 -22.75
C PRO A 252 10.87 7.60 -23.37
N LYS A 253 11.88 8.00 -24.14
CA LYS A 253 12.79 7.08 -24.86
C LYS A 253 14.13 6.89 -24.14
N ILE A 254 14.50 7.82 -23.25
CA ILE A 254 15.82 7.86 -22.62
C ILE A 254 15.85 6.94 -21.40
N LYS A 255 16.69 5.91 -21.45
CA LYS A 255 17.00 5.08 -20.28
C LYS A 255 18.18 5.68 -19.53
N LEU A 256 17.97 6.03 -18.27
CA LEU A 256 19.02 6.59 -17.42
C LEU A 256 19.90 5.50 -16.81
N PRO A 257 21.22 5.65 -16.79
CA PRO A 257 22.11 4.78 -16.03
C PRO A 257 21.96 5.10 -14.53
N LYS A 258 21.91 4.06 -13.68
CA LYS A 258 21.64 4.22 -12.25
C LYS A 258 22.81 4.83 -11.47
N LYS A 259 24.05 4.39 -11.78
CA LYS A 259 25.25 4.81 -11.05
C LYS A 259 25.47 6.33 -10.98
N PRO A 260 25.36 7.10 -12.07
CA PRO A 260 25.51 8.55 -12.04
C PRO A 260 24.43 9.30 -11.25
N LEU A 261 23.31 8.65 -10.91
CA LEU A 261 22.24 9.29 -10.13
C LEU A 261 22.53 9.33 -8.61
N TYR A 262 23.45 8.52 -8.10
CA TYR A 262 23.77 8.50 -6.67
C TYR A 262 24.26 9.84 -6.11
N PRO A 263 25.24 10.52 -6.73
CA PRO A 263 25.63 11.86 -6.27
C PRO A 263 24.47 12.84 -6.26
N LEU A 264 23.62 12.84 -7.29
CA LEU A 264 22.42 13.66 -7.35
C LEU A 264 21.44 13.32 -6.20
N GLY A 265 21.24 12.05 -5.92
CA GLY A 265 20.40 11.59 -4.81
C GLY A 265 20.89 12.19 -3.47
N TYR A 266 22.20 12.13 -3.19
CA TYR A 266 22.76 12.73 -1.98
C TYR A 266 22.57 14.25 -1.92
N ILE A 267 22.78 14.96 -3.04
CA ILE A 267 22.57 16.41 -3.11
C ILE A 267 21.10 16.75 -2.79
N PHE A 268 20.13 16.06 -3.41
CA PHE A 268 18.72 16.30 -3.15
C PHE A 268 18.32 15.96 -1.71
N GLU A 269 18.91 14.92 -1.09
CA GLU A 269 18.67 14.60 0.32
C GLU A 269 19.21 15.68 1.27
N ILE A 270 20.41 16.23 1.00
CA ILE A 270 20.99 17.34 1.77
C ILE A 270 20.07 18.56 1.67
N PHE A 271 19.70 18.95 0.44
CA PHE A 271 18.75 20.04 0.20
C PHE A 271 17.42 19.81 0.92
N ALA A 272 16.87 18.61 0.84
CA ALA A 272 15.62 18.28 1.49
C ALA A 272 15.70 18.38 3.03
N ARG A 273 16.85 18.06 3.62
CA ARG A 273 17.08 18.22 5.07
C ARG A 273 17.21 19.69 5.47
N ILE A 274 17.99 20.49 4.71
CA ILE A 274 18.19 21.91 4.99
C ILE A 274 16.86 22.68 4.89
N PHE A 275 16.08 22.44 3.84
CA PHE A 275 14.82 23.16 3.57
C PHE A 275 13.56 22.44 4.10
N ASN A 276 13.71 21.38 4.92
CA ASN A 276 12.60 20.61 5.48
C ASN A 276 11.57 20.12 4.42
N LEU A 277 12.04 19.73 3.24
CA LEU A 277 11.18 19.26 2.16
C LEU A 277 10.57 17.90 2.53
N LYS A 278 9.24 17.81 2.41
CA LYS A 278 8.50 16.55 2.70
C LYS A 278 8.67 15.47 1.63
N ASN A 279 8.90 15.87 0.38
CA ASN A 279 8.97 14.97 -0.77
C ASN A 279 10.11 15.41 -1.70
N PRO A 280 11.36 15.00 -1.45
CA PRO A 280 12.47 15.27 -2.36
C PRO A 280 12.24 14.60 -3.71
N MET A 281 12.74 15.22 -4.78
CA MET A 281 12.56 14.73 -6.15
C MET A 281 13.23 13.37 -6.37
N LEU A 282 14.40 13.16 -5.76
CA LEU A 282 15.19 11.94 -5.84
C LEU A 282 15.86 11.67 -4.49
N THR A 283 15.88 10.41 -4.06
CA THR A 283 16.62 9.98 -2.86
C THR A 283 17.50 8.79 -3.18
N VAL A 284 18.54 8.58 -2.38
CA VAL A 284 19.41 7.41 -2.49
C VAL A 284 18.61 6.11 -2.36
N ASP A 285 17.63 6.07 -1.45
CA ASP A 285 16.75 4.90 -1.29
C ASP A 285 15.86 4.66 -2.53
N MET A 286 15.38 5.70 -3.21
CA MET A 286 14.65 5.55 -4.48
C MET A 286 15.53 4.92 -5.57
N ILE A 287 16.80 5.33 -5.68
CA ILE A 287 17.75 4.76 -6.64
C ILE A 287 18.01 3.29 -6.31
N ARG A 288 18.29 2.96 -5.03
CA ARG A 288 18.48 1.58 -4.56
C ARG A 288 17.25 0.70 -4.81
N MET A 289 16.05 1.23 -4.57
CA MET A 289 14.80 0.50 -4.86
C MET A 289 14.63 0.23 -6.35
N ALA A 290 15.05 1.18 -7.21
CA ALA A 290 15.00 1.03 -8.66
C ALA A 290 16.04 0.05 -9.24
N GLU A 291 17.00 -0.42 -8.44
CA GLU A 291 17.94 -1.45 -8.88
C GLU A 291 17.30 -2.82 -9.07
N LYS A 292 16.16 -3.05 -8.46
CA LYS A 292 15.48 -4.35 -8.47
C LYS A 292 14.06 -4.20 -9.03
N LYS A 293 13.67 -5.11 -9.90
CA LYS A 293 12.27 -5.23 -10.35
C LYS A 293 11.43 -5.79 -9.20
N MET A 294 10.30 -5.15 -8.93
CA MET A 294 9.34 -5.55 -7.89
C MET A 294 8.27 -6.44 -8.52
N PHE A 295 8.65 -7.66 -8.91
CA PHE A 295 7.79 -8.63 -9.55
C PHE A 295 7.35 -9.70 -8.55
N PHE A 296 6.04 -9.95 -8.50
CA PHE A 296 5.43 -10.85 -7.53
C PHE A 296 4.39 -11.75 -8.19
N SER A 297 4.21 -12.95 -7.63
CA SER A 297 3.20 -13.91 -8.05
C SER A 297 2.01 -13.89 -7.09
N SER A 298 0.80 -13.84 -7.62
CA SER A 298 -0.45 -13.98 -6.86
C SER A 298 -1.07 -15.37 -6.99
N GLU A 299 -0.30 -16.38 -7.44
CA GLU A 299 -0.84 -17.73 -7.70
C GLU A 299 -1.46 -18.37 -6.46
N LYS A 300 -0.86 -18.19 -5.28
CA LYS A 300 -1.44 -18.66 -4.02
C LYS A 300 -2.81 -18.03 -3.75
N ALA A 301 -2.91 -16.71 -3.91
CA ALA A 301 -4.18 -16.01 -3.73
C ALA A 301 -5.22 -16.43 -4.77
N LYS A 302 -4.82 -16.65 -6.04
CA LYS A 302 -5.73 -17.18 -7.08
C LYS A 302 -6.25 -18.57 -6.71
N LYS A 303 -5.38 -19.47 -6.30
CA LYS A 303 -5.71 -20.86 -5.95
C LYS A 303 -6.57 -20.97 -4.69
N GLU A 304 -6.16 -20.32 -3.60
CA GLU A 304 -6.77 -20.53 -2.29
C GLU A 304 -7.94 -19.55 -2.00
N LEU A 305 -7.86 -18.31 -2.51
CA LEU A 305 -8.88 -17.29 -2.28
C LEU A 305 -9.82 -17.08 -3.49
N HIS A 306 -9.54 -17.70 -4.62
CA HIS A 306 -10.20 -17.37 -5.92
C HIS A 306 -10.05 -15.89 -6.26
N TYR A 307 -8.86 -15.34 -5.95
CA TYR A 307 -8.51 -13.96 -6.28
C TYR A 307 -8.45 -13.76 -7.79
N LYS A 308 -8.98 -12.63 -8.25
CA LYS A 308 -8.93 -12.19 -9.66
C LYS A 308 -8.49 -10.74 -9.68
N PHE A 309 -7.85 -10.34 -10.75
CA PHE A 309 -7.44 -8.94 -10.94
C PHE A 309 -7.66 -8.48 -12.39
N GLN A 310 -7.87 -7.20 -12.55
CA GLN A 310 -8.02 -6.52 -13.83
C GLN A 310 -6.64 -6.23 -14.44
N THR A 311 -6.62 -5.92 -15.76
CA THR A 311 -5.38 -5.55 -16.46
C THR A 311 -4.79 -4.26 -15.89
N ALA A 312 -3.46 -4.14 -15.95
CA ALA A 312 -2.76 -2.92 -15.57
C ALA A 312 -3.22 -1.72 -16.42
N LYS A 313 -3.52 -1.94 -17.72
CA LYS A 313 -4.08 -0.90 -18.59
C LYS A 313 -5.38 -0.33 -18.03
N LYS A 314 -6.31 -1.19 -17.57
CA LYS A 314 -7.58 -0.76 -16.94
C LYS A 314 -7.31 0.00 -15.65
N SER A 315 -6.43 -0.51 -14.80
CA SER A 315 -6.05 0.10 -13.52
C SER A 315 -5.48 1.51 -13.69
N LEU A 316 -4.57 1.66 -14.65
CA LEU A 316 -3.94 2.95 -14.98
C LEU A 316 -4.96 3.92 -15.61
N LYS A 317 -5.85 3.42 -16.50
CA LYS A 317 -6.92 4.24 -17.10
C LYS A 317 -7.84 4.82 -16.04
N ASP A 318 -8.33 3.99 -15.11
CA ASP A 318 -9.26 4.41 -14.07
C ASP A 318 -8.61 5.39 -13.07
N ALA A 319 -7.33 5.21 -12.76
CA ALA A 319 -6.57 6.16 -11.97
C ALA A 319 -6.47 7.53 -12.66
N ILE A 320 -6.07 7.55 -13.93
CA ILE A 320 -5.93 8.79 -14.71
C ILE A 320 -7.29 9.48 -14.85
N GLN A 321 -8.35 8.74 -15.18
CA GLN A 321 -9.70 9.27 -15.29
C GLN A 321 -10.17 9.93 -14.00
N TRP A 322 -9.88 9.29 -12.86
CA TRP A 322 -10.21 9.85 -11.55
C TRP A 322 -9.42 11.14 -11.27
N TYR A 323 -8.11 11.16 -11.56
CA TYR A 323 -7.29 12.36 -11.41
C TYR A 323 -7.76 13.53 -12.28
N ILE A 324 -8.15 13.27 -13.53
CA ILE A 324 -8.73 14.29 -14.42
C ILE A 324 -10.02 14.84 -13.81
N LYS A 325 -10.97 13.95 -13.44
CA LYS A 325 -12.28 14.34 -12.89
C LYS A 325 -12.16 15.18 -11.60
N ASN A 326 -11.13 14.93 -10.81
CA ASN A 326 -10.91 15.60 -9.52
C ASN A 326 -9.89 16.76 -9.59
N GLY A 327 -9.50 17.21 -10.80
CA GLY A 327 -8.71 18.42 -11.00
C GLY A 327 -7.21 18.32 -10.73
N TYR A 328 -6.67 17.09 -10.59
CA TYR A 328 -5.22 16.88 -10.35
C TYR A 328 -4.36 17.12 -11.61
N CYS A 329 -4.94 16.99 -12.80
CA CYS A 329 -4.26 17.20 -14.07
C CYS A 329 -5.20 17.85 -15.09
N ARG A 330 -5.15 19.22 -15.20
CA ARG A 330 -6.05 20.01 -16.04
C ARG A 330 -5.82 19.82 -17.54
N ASN A 331 -4.59 19.51 -17.96
CA ASN A 331 -4.20 19.44 -19.37
C ASN A 331 -4.05 18.01 -19.90
N VAL A 332 -4.55 17.01 -19.19
CA VAL A 332 -4.52 15.60 -19.58
C VAL A 332 -5.89 15.20 -20.09
N LYS A 333 -5.92 14.53 -21.25
CA LYS A 333 -7.14 13.91 -21.81
C LYS A 333 -6.85 12.42 -22.03
N LEU A 334 -7.87 11.58 -21.87
CA LEU A 334 -7.84 10.19 -22.31
C LEU A 334 -8.30 10.12 -23.78
N VAL A 335 -7.63 9.25 -24.54
CA VAL A 335 -7.97 8.89 -25.92
C VAL A 335 -8.62 7.53 -26.00
#